data_94d47b46e5e5306cd917532b5f345509
#
_entry.id   94d47b46e5e5306cd917532b5f345509
#
_cell.length_a   1.000
_cell.length_b   1.000
_cell.length_c   1.000
_cell.angle_alpha   90.00
_cell.angle_beta   90.00
_cell.angle_gamma   90.00
#
_symmetry.space_group_name_H-M   'P 1'
#
loop_
_entity.id
_entity.type
_entity.pdbx_description
1 polymer ?
#
loop_
_entity_poly.entity_id
_entity_poly.type
_entity_poly.pdbx_seq_one_letter_code
_entity_poly.pdbx_strand_id
1 'polypeptide(L)'
;MILNDTAIKLWVQRGGVSPFNPELVNPASIDLRLGDEFINLDNGRQYKRQEITLRPGCAILATTLEYIKIPPFLCGVVYLKSSLARQGLDHALAGWVDPGFSGTLTLEFHAHCPVTLQAGQPVIQLVLQQMIAEPELDYSKTGRYHGQTGPTMAR
;
A
#
# COMPACT_ATOMS: atom_id res chain seq x y z
N MET A 1 17.86 3.08 8.85
CA MET A 1 18.48 2.50 7.63
C MET A 1 17.40 1.91 6.76
N ILE A 2 17.47 2.15 5.43
CA ILE A 2 16.55 1.53 4.44
C ILE A 2 16.97 0.07 4.24
N LEU A 3 16.00 -0.83 4.15
CA LEU A 3 16.24 -2.24 3.86
C LEU A 3 16.56 -2.43 2.37
N ASN A 4 17.61 -3.19 2.07
CA ASN A 4 17.91 -3.65 0.72
C ASN A 4 17.10 -4.93 0.38
N ASP A 5 17.22 -5.41 -0.86
CA ASP A 5 16.52 -6.59 -1.36
C ASP A 5 16.74 -7.85 -0.50
N THR A 6 17.95 -8.07 -0.01
CA THR A 6 18.26 -9.21 0.86
C THR A 6 17.50 -9.13 2.19
N ALA A 7 17.48 -7.96 2.84
CA ALA A 7 16.76 -7.76 4.09
C ALA A 7 15.23 -7.81 3.87
N ILE A 8 14.73 -7.32 2.74
CA ILE A 8 13.33 -7.43 2.35
C ILE A 8 12.93 -8.90 2.19
N LYS A 9 13.73 -9.72 1.51
CA LYS A 9 13.48 -11.17 1.36
C LYS A 9 13.44 -11.89 2.72
N LEU A 10 14.30 -11.50 3.67
CA LEU A 10 14.26 -12.05 5.03
C LEU A 10 12.97 -11.65 5.78
N TRP A 11 12.52 -10.41 5.63
CA TRP A 11 11.24 -9.97 6.19
C TRP A 11 10.06 -10.74 5.59
N VAL A 12 10.06 -10.97 4.28
CA VAL A 12 9.06 -11.78 3.58
C VAL A 12 9.02 -13.22 4.10
N GLN A 13 10.19 -13.86 4.25
CA GLN A 13 10.29 -15.23 4.78
C GLN A 13 9.71 -15.36 6.19
N ARG A 14 9.68 -14.28 6.97
CA ARG A 14 9.07 -14.20 8.30
C ARG A 14 7.57 -13.85 8.26
N GLY A 15 6.96 -13.90 7.10
CA GLY A 15 5.52 -13.63 6.92
C GLY A 15 5.19 -12.14 6.81
N GLY A 16 6.13 -11.30 6.40
CA GLY A 16 5.96 -9.86 6.28
C GLY A 16 4.98 -9.43 5.19
N VAL A 17 4.80 -10.23 4.14
CA VAL A 17 3.89 -9.95 3.03
C VAL A 17 3.26 -11.23 2.48
N SER A 18 1.99 -11.20 2.13
CA SER A 18 1.26 -12.31 1.53
C SER A 18 0.09 -11.81 0.66
N PRO A 19 -0.12 -12.36 -0.55
CA PRO A 19 0.74 -13.33 -1.25
C PRO A 19 2.03 -12.68 -1.75
N PHE A 20 3.13 -13.43 -1.75
CA PHE A 20 4.43 -12.95 -2.20
C PHE A 20 4.73 -13.33 -3.65
N ASN A 21 5.30 -12.40 -4.40
CA ASN A 21 5.92 -12.63 -5.70
C ASN A 21 7.36 -12.08 -5.67
N PRO A 22 8.40 -12.94 -5.86
CA PRO A 22 9.79 -12.50 -5.80
C PRO A 22 10.19 -11.47 -6.87
N GLU A 23 9.47 -11.42 -8.00
CA GLU A 23 9.71 -10.45 -9.07
C GLU A 23 9.37 -9.01 -8.67
N LEU A 24 8.61 -8.83 -7.56
CA LEU A 24 8.24 -7.52 -7.05
C LEU A 24 9.30 -6.89 -6.13
N VAL A 25 10.38 -7.62 -5.82
CA VAL A 25 11.46 -7.10 -4.97
C VAL A 25 12.43 -6.27 -5.80
N ASN A 26 12.57 -5.01 -5.44
CA ASN A 26 13.52 -4.05 -6.00
C ASN A 26 14.75 -3.90 -5.08
N PRO A 27 15.83 -3.23 -5.50
CA PRO A 27 17.05 -3.08 -4.70
C PRO A 27 16.84 -2.51 -3.29
N ALA A 28 15.82 -1.65 -3.08
CA ALA A 28 15.54 -1.01 -1.79
C ALA A 28 14.04 -0.83 -1.50
N SER A 29 13.19 -1.59 -2.17
CA SER A 29 11.73 -1.56 -1.99
C SER A 29 11.08 -2.86 -2.44
N ILE A 30 9.83 -3.04 -2.12
CA ILE A 30 8.98 -4.08 -2.72
C ILE A 30 7.75 -3.41 -3.33
N ASP A 31 7.41 -3.81 -4.56
CA ASP A 31 6.18 -3.38 -5.19
C ASP A 31 4.99 -4.10 -4.55
N LEU A 32 3.89 -3.36 -4.36
CA LEU A 32 2.62 -3.93 -3.96
C LEU A 32 1.60 -3.73 -5.08
N ARG A 33 0.76 -4.75 -5.25
CA ARG A 33 -0.21 -4.82 -6.35
C ARG A 33 -1.55 -4.25 -5.94
N LEU A 34 -2.29 -3.78 -6.93
CA LEU A 34 -3.66 -3.33 -6.77
C LEU A 34 -4.59 -4.50 -6.47
N GLY A 35 -5.43 -4.38 -5.45
CA GLY A 35 -6.58 -5.27 -5.22
C GLY A 35 -7.73 -4.98 -6.19
N ASP A 36 -8.84 -5.68 -6.03
CA ASP A 36 -10.03 -5.55 -6.88
C ASP A 36 -11.19 -4.80 -6.22
N GLU A 37 -10.97 -4.29 -5.00
CA GLU A 37 -11.97 -3.56 -4.21
C GLU A 37 -11.69 -2.05 -4.20
N PHE A 38 -12.75 -1.27 -4.38
CA PHE A 38 -12.67 0.18 -4.50
C PHE A 38 -13.84 0.85 -3.77
N ILE A 39 -13.62 2.08 -3.30
CA ILE A 39 -14.67 3.00 -2.83
C ILE A 39 -14.57 4.28 -3.64
N ASN A 40 -15.67 4.70 -4.25
CA ASN A 40 -15.77 6.02 -4.87
C ASN A 40 -15.98 7.07 -3.78
N LEU A 41 -15.09 8.07 -3.71
CA LEU A 41 -15.16 9.10 -2.65
C LEU A 41 -16.29 10.10 -2.84
N ASP A 42 -16.80 10.29 -4.08
CA ASP A 42 -17.88 11.24 -4.35
C ASP A 42 -19.22 10.79 -3.75
N ASN A 43 -19.45 9.46 -3.69
CA ASN A 43 -20.73 8.90 -3.27
C ASN A 43 -20.64 7.78 -2.23
N GLY A 44 -19.43 7.43 -1.77
CA GLY A 44 -19.18 6.37 -0.78
C GLY A 44 -19.47 4.95 -1.26
N ARG A 45 -19.76 4.76 -2.55
CA ARG A 45 -20.13 3.44 -3.08
C ARG A 45 -18.91 2.53 -3.16
N GLN A 46 -19.01 1.38 -2.52
CA GLN A 46 -18.04 0.28 -2.62
C GLN A 46 -18.40 -0.65 -3.77
N TYR A 47 -17.39 -1.13 -4.48
CA TYR A 47 -17.56 -2.03 -5.64
C TYR A 47 -16.29 -2.86 -5.89
N LYS A 48 -16.45 -3.96 -6.65
CA LYS A 48 -15.34 -4.79 -7.12
C LYS A 48 -15.21 -4.71 -8.63
N ARG A 49 -13.96 -4.60 -9.13
CA ARG A 49 -13.66 -4.58 -10.57
C ARG A 49 -12.27 -5.15 -10.82
N GLN A 50 -12.12 -5.90 -11.92
CA GLN A 50 -10.79 -6.32 -12.39
C GLN A 50 -10.06 -5.20 -13.14
N GLU A 51 -10.81 -4.28 -13.72
CA GLU A 51 -10.30 -3.10 -14.40
C GLU A 51 -11.16 -1.89 -14.04
N ILE A 52 -10.51 -0.74 -13.86
CA ILE A 52 -11.18 0.53 -13.60
C ILE A 52 -10.48 1.64 -14.38
N THR A 53 -11.27 2.47 -15.07
CA THR A 53 -10.78 3.70 -15.69
C THR A 53 -11.21 4.90 -14.86
N LEU A 54 -10.25 5.61 -14.33
CA LEU A 54 -10.46 6.86 -13.60
C LEU A 54 -10.49 8.02 -14.59
N ARG A 55 -11.48 8.89 -14.46
CA ARG A 55 -11.59 10.14 -15.22
C ARG A 55 -10.86 11.28 -14.48
N PRO A 56 -10.45 12.33 -15.19
CA PRO A 56 -9.89 13.52 -14.53
C PRO A 56 -10.81 14.04 -13.43
N GLY A 57 -10.22 14.34 -12.27
CA GLY A 57 -10.94 14.80 -11.08
C GLY A 57 -11.57 13.69 -10.22
N CYS A 58 -11.56 12.43 -10.65
CA CYS A 58 -12.04 11.32 -9.81
C CYS A 58 -11.07 11.03 -8.68
N ALA A 59 -11.61 10.83 -7.49
CA ALA A 59 -10.90 10.33 -6.32
C ALA A 59 -11.51 9.03 -5.83
N ILE A 60 -10.66 8.04 -5.54
CA ILE A 60 -11.08 6.73 -5.05
C ILE A 60 -10.20 6.27 -3.90
N LEU A 61 -10.75 5.40 -3.05
CA LEU A 61 -9.97 4.51 -2.21
C LEU A 61 -9.85 3.16 -2.90
N ALA A 62 -8.63 2.68 -3.02
CA ALA A 62 -8.30 1.34 -3.47
C ALA A 62 -7.64 0.55 -2.34
N THR A 63 -7.28 -0.69 -2.58
CA THR A 63 -6.55 -1.51 -1.61
C THR A 63 -5.38 -2.20 -2.26
N THR A 64 -4.37 -2.56 -1.47
CA THR A 64 -3.36 -3.51 -1.92
C THR A 64 -3.93 -4.91 -1.99
N LEU A 65 -3.46 -5.72 -2.95
CA LEU A 65 -3.72 -7.14 -2.99
C LEU A 65 -3.03 -7.84 -1.82
N GLU A 66 -1.83 -7.37 -1.48
CA GLU A 66 -1.02 -7.93 -0.42
C GLU A 66 -1.51 -7.48 0.96
N TYR A 67 -1.55 -8.46 1.87
CA TYR A 67 -1.60 -8.26 3.30
C TYR A 67 -0.17 -8.12 3.81
N ILE A 68 0.14 -7.05 4.54
CA ILE A 68 1.48 -6.79 5.09
C ILE A 68 1.48 -6.86 6.62
N LYS A 69 2.64 -7.18 7.18
CA LYS A 69 2.90 -7.17 8.62
C LYS A 69 4.21 -6.47 8.88
N ILE A 70 4.14 -5.30 9.48
CA ILE A 70 5.31 -4.52 9.88
C ILE A 70 5.68 -4.86 11.33
N PRO A 71 6.85 -5.44 11.59
CA PRO A 71 7.27 -5.73 12.96
C PRO A 71 7.61 -4.42 13.72
N PRO A 72 7.65 -4.44 15.07
CA PRO A 72 7.87 -3.24 15.87
C PRO A 72 9.18 -2.49 15.61
N PHE A 73 10.18 -3.18 15.07
CA PHE A 73 11.49 -2.58 14.76
C PHE A 73 11.61 -2.03 13.34
N LEU A 74 10.53 -2.07 12.54
CA LEU A 74 10.46 -1.50 11.20
C LEU A 74 9.33 -0.49 11.11
N CYS A 75 9.48 0.49 10.22
CA CYS A 75 8.40 1.30 9.69
C CYS A 75 8.47 1.29 8.17
N GLY A 76 7.42 1.73 7.50
CA GLY A 76 7.35 1.78 6.05
C GLY A 76 6.87 3.11 5.51
N VAL A 77 7.22 3.37 4.25
CA VAL A 77 6.64 4.47 3.46
C VAL A 77 6.26 3.92 2.11
N VAL A 78 5.06 4.24 1.65
CA VAL A 78 4.60 3.89 0.30
C VAL A 78 4.73 5.07 -0.64
N TYR A 79 5.16 4.78 -1.85
CA TYR A 79 5.27 5.73 -2.96
C TYR A 79 4.54 5.19 -4.17
N LEU A 80 3.86 6.05 -4.91
CA LEU A 80 3.28 5.69 -6.21
C LEU A 80 4.39 5.28 -7.17
N LYS A 81 4.15 4.26 -7.99
CA LYS A 81 5.09 3.92 -9.07
C LYS A 81 5.18 5.05 -10.07
N SER A 82 6.41 5.43 -10.44
CA SER A 82 6.67 6.55 -11.36
C SER A 82 6.00 6.38 -12.73
N SER A 83 5.81 5.13 -13.19
CA SER A 83 5.11 4.83 -14.43
C SER A 83 3.63 5.26 -14.40
N LEU A 84 2.96 5.16 -13.24
CA LEU A 84 1.57 5.60 -13.06
C LEU A 84 1.49 7.11 -12.83
N ALA A 85 2.42 7.67 -12.06
CA ALA A 85 2.52 9.12 -11.88
C ALA A 85 2.67 9.84 -13.24
N ARG A 86 3.48 9.29 -14.16
CA ARG A 86 3.66 9.83 -15.51
C ARG A 86 2.42 9.69 -16.41
N GLN A 87 1.44 8.88 -16.03
CA GLN A 87 0.14 8.77 -16.67
C GLN A 87 -0.89 9.74 -16.09
N GLY A 88 -0.51 10.54 -15.08
CA GLY A 88 -1.40 11.49 -14.42
C GLY A 88 -2.18 10.90 -13.26
N LEU A 89 -1.75 9.77 -12.69
CA LEU A 89 -2.25 9.28 -11.41
C LEU A 89 -1.47 9.94 -10.28
N ASP A 90 -2.16 10.32 -9.23
CA ASP A 90 -1.58 10.80 -7.99
C ASP A 90 -2.01 9.90 -6.81
N HIS A 91 -1.17 9.86 -5.77
CA HIS A 91 -1.46 9.20 -4.50
C HIS A 91 -1.34 10.24 -3.39
N ALA A 92 -2.33 10.33 -2.51
CA ALA A 92 -2.28 11.26 -1.39
C ALA A 92 -1.03 10.98 -0.52
N LEU A 93 -0.48 12.02 0.11
CA LEU A 93 0.73 11.93 0.94
C LEU A 93 0.51 11.21 2.29
N ALA A 94 -0.43 10.26 2.35
CA ALA A 94 -0.75 9.43 3.51
C ALA A 94 -0.01 8.08 3.47
N GLY A 95 1.24 8.09 3.02
CA GLY A 95 2.03 6.89 2.75
C GLY A 95 2.78 6.29 3.94
N TRP A 96 2.60 6.81 5.16
CA TRP A 96 3.29 6.28 6.34
C TRP A 96 2.67 4.98 6.83
N VAL A 97 3.51 3.98 7.10
CA VAL A 97 3.10 2.68 7.65
C VAL A 97 3.82 2.45 8.97
N ASP A 98 3.07 2.51 10.05
CA ASP A 98 3.60 2.45 11.40
C ASP A 98 4.18 1.08 11.80
N PRO A 99 5.15 1.05 12.73
CA PRO A 99 5.57 -0.17 13.40
C PRO A 99 4.39 -0.91 14.03
N GLY A 100 4.32 -2.23 13.84
CA GLY A 100 3.22 -3.04 14.35
C GLY A 100 1.96 -3.06 13.46
N PHE A 101 1.93 -2.33 12.33
CA PHE A 101 0.80 -2.41 11.40
C PHE A 101 0.65 -3.81 10.81
N SER A 102 -0.60 -4.25 10.67
CA SER A 102 -0.96 -5.49 9.99
C SER A 102 -2.26 -5.26 9.23
N GLY A 103 -2.30 -5.61 7.93
CA GLY A 103 -3.48 -5.37 7.09
C GLY A 103 -3.13 -5.21 5.61
N THR A 104 -4.16 -5.02 4.78
CA THR A 104 -4.00 -4.44 3.45
C THR A 104 -3.90 -2.92 3.58
N LEU A 105 -3.20 -2.25 2.67
CA LEU A 105 -3.13 -0.79 2.68
C LEU A 105 -4.29 -0.20 1.91
N THR A 106 -4.91 0.83 2.45
CA THR A 106 -5.83 1.69 1.68
C THR A 106 -4.99 2.68 0.89
N LEU A 107 -5.31 2.84 -0.39
CA LEU A 107 -4.60 3.69 -1.33
C LEU A 107 -5.55 4.79 -1.81
N GLU A 108 -5.20 6.04 -1.56
CA GLU A 108 -5.98 7.22 -1.93
C GLU A 108 -5.49 7.71 -3.32
N PHE A 109 -6.19 7.29 -4.38
CA PHE A 109 -5.85 7.67 -5.75
C PHE A 109 -6.68 8.83 -6.27
N HIS A 110 -6.02 9.76 -6.96
CA HIS A 110 -6.62 10.87 -7.66
C HIS A 110 -6.07 10.92 -9.10
N ALA A 111 -6.94 11.05 -10.09
CA ALA A 111 -6.56 11.09 -11.49
C ALA A 111 -6.62 12.52 -12.05
N HIS A 112 -5.51 12.99 -12.62
CA HIS A 112 -5.42 14.27 -13.36
C HIS A 112 -5.73 14.09 -14.85
N CYS A 113 -5.48 12.87 -15.38
CA CYS A 113 -5.77 12.46 -16.75
C CYS A 113 -6.56 11.14 -16.70
N PRO A 114 -7.18 10.68 -17.80
CA PRO A 114 -7.77 9.36 -17.84
C PRO A 114 -6.70 8.29 -17.61
N VAL A 115 -6.85 7.48 -16.57
CA VAL A 115 -5.92 6.40 -16.21
C VAL A 115 -6.68 5.10 -16.01
N THR A 116 -6.26 4.04 -16.70
CA THR A 116 -6.82 2.70 -16.52
C THR A 116 -5.91 1.86 -15.63
N LEU A 117 -6.49 1.28 -14.58
CA LEU A 117 -5.82 0.43 -13.61
C LEU A 117 -6.40 -0.99 -13.67
N GLN A 118 -5.55 -1.99 -13.51
CA GLN A 118 -5.94 -3.40 -13.47
C GLN A 118 -5.62 -4.02 -12.11
N ALA A 119 -6.53 -4.82 -11.57
CA ALA A 119 -6.26 -5.61 -10.38
C ALA A 119 -5.06 -6.54 -10.63
N GLY A 120 -4.19 -6.68 -9.64
CA GLY A 120 -2.97 -7.47 -9.75
C GLY A 120 -1.77 -6.73 -10.37
N GLN A 121 -1.94 -5.54 -10.95
CA GLN A 121 -0.79 -4.76 -11.41
C GLN A 121 -0.05 -4.09 -10.24
N PRO A 122 1.30 -3.99 -10.28
CA PRO A 122 2.06 -3.21 -9.30
C PRO A 122 1.72 -1.72 -9.40
N VAL A 123 1.31 -1.11 -8.27
CA VAL A 123 0.87 0.29 -8.25
C VAL A 123 1.68 1.17 -7.31
N ILE A 124 2.19 0.62 -6.22
CA ILE A 124 3.00 1.35 -5.24
C ILE A 124 4.27 0.59 -4.92
N GLN A 125 5.25 1.31 -4.35
CA GLN A 125 6.49 0.77 -3.80
C GLN A 125 6.49 0.98 -2.29
N LEU A 126 6.67 -0.09 -1.52
CA LEU A 126 6.88 -0.03 -0.07
C LEU A 126 8.38 -0.01 0.21
N VAL A 127 8.85 1.07 0.81
CA VAL A 127 10.21 1.22 1.34
C VAL A 127 10.17 0.95 2.84
N LEU A 128 10.97 0.00 3.31
CA LEU A 128 11.07 -0.36 4.72
C LEU A 128 12.29 0.27 5.35
N GLN A 129 12.13 0.78 6.57
CA GLN A 129 13.17 1.43 7.34
C GLN A 129 13.30 0.80 8.72
N GLN A 130 14.54 0.54 9.13
CA GLN A 130 14.83 0.06 10.47
C GLN A 130 14.76 1.22 11.47
N MET A 131 14.02 1.01 12.54
CA MET A 131 13.96 1.90 13.69
C MET A 131 15.22 1.80 14.54
N ILE A 132 15.60 2.90 15.19
CA ILE A 132 16.74 2.89 16.15
C ILE A 132 16.40 2.06 17.39
N ALA A 133 15.14 2.13 17.83
CA ALA A 133 14.58 1.36 18.94
C ALA A 133 13.10 1.07 18.64
N GLU A 134 12.55 0.04 19.27
CA GLU A 134 11.12 -0.23 19.22
C GLU A 134 10.34 0.83 20.00
N PRO A 135 9.15 1.23 19.52
CA PRO A 135 8.29 2.16 20.26
C PRO A 135 7.73 1.49 21.51
N GLU A 136 7.43 2.25 22.53
CA GLU A 136 6.77 1.75 23.76
C GLU A 136 5.38 1.17 23.45
N LEU A 137 4.66 1.81 22.53
CA LEU A 137 3.35 1.38 22.02
C LEU A 137 3.40 1.37 20.49
N ASP A 138 3.29 0.19 19.91
CA ASP A 138 3.20 0.03 18.46
C ASP A 138 1.74 0.11 17.95
N TYR A 139 1.59 0.18 16.64
CA TYR A 139 0.29 0.31 15.99
C TYR A 139 -0.65 -0.88 16.24
N SER A 140 -0.15 -2.06 16.62
CA SER A 140 -0.99 -3.21 16.96
C SER A 140 -1.89 -2.95 18.16
N LYS A 141 -1.49 -2.02 19.04
CA LYS A 141 -2.22 -1.66 20.26
C LYS A 141 -3.04 -0.36 20.13
N THR A 142 -2.58 0.56 19.28
CA THR A 142 -3.18 1.90 19.19
C THR A 142 -3.81 2.19 17.83
N GLY A 143 -3.52 1.36 16.82
CA GLY A 143 -3.84 1.63 15.44
C GLY A 143 -5.31 1.47 15.09
N ARG A 144 -5.92 2.56 14.59
CA ARG A 144 -7.32 2.61 14.18
C ARG A 144 -7.64 1.66 13.01
N TYR A 145 -6.67 1.40 12.16
CA TYR A 145 -6.81 0.57 10.95
C TYR A 145 -6.05 -0.76 11.03
N HIS A 146 -5.61 -1.16 12.22
CA HIS A 146 -4.95 -2.45 12.42
C HIS A 146 -5.88 -3.60 12.06
N GLY A 147 -5.39 -4.56 11.29
CA GLY A 147 -6.16 -5.72 10.82
C GLY A 147 -7.14 -5.43 9.69
N GLN A 148 -7.10 -4.22 9.07
CA GLN A 148 -8.01 -3.90 7.98
C GLN A 148 -7.77 -4.81 6.76
N THR A 149 -8.86 -5.11 6.06
CA THR A 149 -8.88 -5.79 4.77
C THR A 149 -9.78 -5.00 3.81
N GLY A 150 -9.31 -4.81 2.58
CA GLY A 150 -10.00 -3.95 1.61
C GLY A 150 -9.84 -2.45 1.89
N PRO A 151 -10.39 -1.59 1.02
CA PRO A 151 -10.32 -0.14 1.18
C PRO A 151 -11.20 0.29 2.36
N THR A 152 -10.69 1.17 3.21
CA THR A 152 -11.37 1.57 4.45
C THR A 152 -11.58 3.09 4.46
N MET A 153 -12.82 3.53 4.68
CA MET A 153 -13.17 4.94 4.88
C MET A 153 -12.56 5.49 6.18
N ALA A 154 -12.44 6.81 6.27
CA ALA A 154 -12.04 7.48 7.49
C ALA A 154 -12.99 7.12 8.66
N ARG A 155 -12.42 6.81 9.82
CA ARG A 155 -13.14 6.45 11.05
C ARG A 155 -12.99 7.55 12.11
#